data_454c7b7b0c07378c783b048a605c6f79
#
_entry.id   454c7b7b0c07378c783b048a605c6f79
#
_cell.length_a   1.000
_cell.length_b   1.000
_cell.length_c   1.000
_cell.angle_alpha   90.00
_cell.angle_beta   90.00
_cell.angle_gamma   90.00
#
_symmetry.space_group_name_H-M   'P 1'
#
loop_
_entity.id
_entity.type
_entity.pdbx_description
1 polymer ?
#
loop_
_entity_poly.entity_id
_entity_poly.type
_entity_poly.pdbx_seq_one_letter_code
_entity_poly.pdbx_strand_id
1 'polypeptide(L)'
;MKTIRTLTHVLLISSTFSLTAQPAMRGPLPDEQQEIIAEMAKRHQDLKRAVELNDKGYTATTTTTDKALAAKLKAHLKYMAARLDSKAMVRRWDPAFVELVEYYDQLDTKITELDDGVKVGVIGKNADAVKVAQNHARIVTGFTKEGAKAVEREHKPALTKDAAENGSKKEAEPAKPEAKK
;
A
#
# COMPACT_ATOMS: atom_id res chain seq x y z
N MET A 1 53.23 -44.51 -30.72
CA MET A 1 51.87 -44.18 -30.27
C MET A 1 51.97 -42.90 -29.47
N LYS A 2 51.48 -41.74 -30.01
CA LYS A 2 51.54 -40.44 -29.36
C LYS A 2 50.17 -40.14 -28.74
N THR A 3 50.09 -40.10 -27.44
CA THR A 3 48.89 -39.73 -26.67
C THR A 3 48.74 -38.19 -26.60
N ILE A 4 47.70 -37.70 -27.25
CA ILE A 4 47.31 -36.26 -27.17
C ILE A 4 46.43 -36.06 -25.92
N ARG A 5 46.94 -35.29 -24.96
CA ARG A 5 46.16 -34.84 -23.80
C ARG A 5 45.42 -33.55 -24.17
N THR A 6 44.11 -33.65 -24.28
CA THR A 6 43.23 -32.50 -24.50
C THR A 6 43.01 -31.78 -23.17
N LEU A 7 43.49 -30.55 -23.06
CA LEU A 7 43.29 -29.69 -21.89
C LEU A 7 41.95 -28.94 -22.04
N THR A 8 40.93 -29.35 -21.29
CA THR A 8 39.64 -28.68 -21.27
C THR A 8 39.72 -27.48 -20.32
N HIS A 9 39.74 -26.27 -20.89
CA HIS A 9 39.63 -25.04 -20.08
C HIS A 9 38.17 -24.81 -19.73
N VAL A 10 37.82 -24.98 -18.46
CA VAL A 10 36.54 -24.56 -17.90
C VAL A 10 36.61 -23.05 -17.62
N LEU A 11 35.91 -22.29 -18.42
CA LEU A 11 35.76 -20.84 -18.25
C LEU A 11 34.70 -20.60 -17.16
N LEU A 12 35.12 -20.29 -15.93
CA LEU A 12 34.25 -19.82 -14.83
C LEU A 12 33.79 -18.40 -15.16
N ILE A 13 32.55 -18.26 -15.62
CA ILE A 13 31.90 -16.95 -15.76
C ILE A 13 31.41 -16.54 -14.37
N SER A 14 32.17 -15.73 -13.68
CA SER A 14 31.75 -15.09 -12.44
C SER A 14 30.74 -13.99 -12.76
N SER A 15 29.45 -14.29 -12.68
CA SER A 15 28.39 -13.30 -12.77
C SER A 15 28.42 -12.44 -11.50
N THR A 16 29.01 -11.26 -11.57
CA THR A 16 28.89 -10.24 -10.53
C THR A 16 27.46 -9.71 -10.56
N PHE A 17 26.65 -10.17 -9.62
CA PHE A 17 25.34 -9.58 -9.36
C PHE A 17 25.59 -8.19 -8.79
N SER A 18 25.48 -7.16 -9.63
CA SER A 18 25.47 -5.78 -9.17
C SER A 18 24.18 -5.56 -8.36
N LEU A 19 24.33 -5.53 -7.04
CA LEU A 19 23.28 -5.10 -6.12
C LEU A 19 23.11 -3.59 -6.35
N THR A 20 22.24 -3.21 -7.28
CA THR A 20 21.84 -1.82 -7.44
C THR A 20 21.12 -1.41 -6.16
N ALA A 21 21.77 -0.61 -5.33
CA ALA A 21 21.15 -0.01 -4.17
C ALA A 21 19.88 0.74 -4.63
N GLN A 22 18.72 0.31 -4.19
CA GLN A 22 17.49 1.03 -4.44
C GLN A 22 17.63 2.44 -3.85
N PRO A 23 17.27 3.49 -4.60
CA PRO A 23 17.34 4.85 -4.08
C PRO A 23 16.56 4.93 -2.77
N ALA A 24 17.14 5.57 -1.78
CA ALA A 24 16.53 5.70 -0.47
C ALA A 24 15.14 6.34 -0.63
N MET A 25 14.07 5.57 -0.41
CA MET A 25 12.67 6.01 -0.51
C MET A 25 12.29 7.01 0.60
N ARG A 26 13.28 7.47 1.40
CA ARG A 26 13.13 8.44 2.48
C ARG A 26 13.27 9.86 1.95
N GLY A 27 12.46 10.78 2.47
CA GLY A 27 12.45 12.18 2.03
C GLY A 27 11.14 12.59 1.36
N PRO A 28 11.05 13.81 0.78
CA PRO A 28 9.87 14.26 0.05
C PRO A 28 9.62 13.36 -1.19
N LEU A 29 8.41 13.45 -1.73
CA LEU A 29 8.09 12.80 -3.00
C LEU A 29 8.91 13.45 -4.12
N PRO A 30 9.51 12.68 -5.04
CA PRO A 30 10.11 13.21 -6.25
C PRO A 30 9.11 14.03 -7.06
N ASP A 31 9.58 15.03 -7.79
CA ASP A 31 8.75 15.91 -8.61
C ASP A 31 7.88 15.12 -9.60
N GLU A 32 8.44 14.10 -10.25
CA GLU A 32 7.68 13.19 -11.13
C GLU A 32 6.45 12.58 -10.43
N GLN A 33 6.60 12.13 -9.18
CA GLN A 33 5.48 11.55 -8.44
C GLN A 33 4.47 12.60 -8.00
N GLN A 34 4.93 13.81 -7.69
CA GLN A 34 4.04 14.94 -7.39
C GLN A 34 3.23 15.34 -8.62
N GLU A 35 3.85 15.39 -9.81
CA GLU A 35 3.19 15.67 -11.09
C GLU A 35 2.15 14.59 -11.44
N ILE A 36 2.47 13.32 -11.25
CA ILE A 36 1.52 12.22 -11.47
C ILE A 36 0.29 12.36 -10.55
N ILE A 37 0.49 12.65 -9.27
CA ILE A 37 -0.60 12.86 -8.32
C ILE A 37 -1.45 14.07 -8.74
N ALA A 38 -0.82 15.18 -9.08
CA ALA A 38 -1.51 16.40 -9.51
C ALA A 38 -2.33 16.17 -10.79
N GLU A 39 -1.78 15.43 -11.77
CA GLU A 39 -2.51 15.08 -12.99
C GLU A 39 -3.70 14.15 -12.71
N MET A 40 -3.51 13.09 -11.91
CA MET A 40 -4.62 12.21 -11.54
C MET A 40 -5.71 12.98 -10.76
N ALA A 41 -5.32 13.88 -9.86
CA ALA A 41 -6.27 14.72 -9.13
C ALA A 41 -7.04 15.68 -10.05
N LYS A 42 -6.36 16.30 -11.02
CA LYS A 42 -6.99 17.16 -12.03
C LYS A 42 -7.93 16.38 -12.96
N ARG A 43 -7.54 15.17 -13.31
CA ARG A 43 -8.27 14.29 -14.24
C ARG A 43 -9.06 13.19 -13.52
N HIS A 44 -9.42 13.42 -12.27
CA HIS A 44 -10.11 12.41 -11.44
C HIS A 44 -11.40 11.85 -12.06
N GLN A 45 -12.09 12.63 -12.91
CA GLN A 45 -13.31 12.21 -13.61
C GLN A 45 -13.03 11.18 -14.71
N ASP A 46 -11.80 11.11 -15.24
CA ASP A 46 -11.35 10.10 -16.19
C ASP A 46 -11.04 8.75 -15.52
N LEU A 47 -11.01 8.73 -14.19
CA LEU A 47 -10.75 7.52 -13.39
C LEU A 47 -12.07 6.91 -12.91
N LYS A 48 -12.28 5.64 -13.22
CA LYS A 48 -13.40 4.84 -12.70
C LYS A 48 -12.89 3.95 -11.58
N ARG A 49 -13.47 4.06 -10.39
CA ARG A 49 -13.07 3.25 -9.24
C ARG A 49 -14.25 2.50 -8.66
N ALA A 50 -14.09 1.17 -8.53
CA ALA A 50 -14.98 0.29 -7.79
C ALA A 50 -14.25 -0.26 -6.57
N VAL A 51 -14.91 -0.31 -5.41
CA VAL A 51 -14.36 -0.83 -4.15
C VAL A 51 -15.36 -1.76 -3.51
N GLU A 52 -14.88 -2.93 -3.09
CA GLU A 52 -15.61 -3.92 -2.33
C GLU A 52 -14.92 -4.10 -0.98
N LEU A 53 -15.62 -3.74 0.10
CA LEU A 53 -15.15 -3.97 1.47
C LEU A 53 -15.65 -5.33 1.93
N ASN A 54 -14.83 -6.05 2.71
CA ASN A 54 -15.19 -7.32 3.33
C ASN A 54 -14.62 -7.40 4.75
N ASP A 55 -14.91 -8.47 5.46
CA ASP A 55 -14.48 -8.73 6.85
C ASP A 55 -12.95 -8.80 7.03
N LYS A 56 -12.18 -8.99 5.95
CA LYS A 56 -10.72 -9.13 5.96
C LYS A 56 -9.98 -7.90 5.40
N GLY A 57 -10.69 -6.96 4.77
CA GLY A 57 -10.07 -5.79 4.16
C GLY A 57 -10.87 -5.24 2.99
N TYR A 58 -10.24 -5.13 1.80
CA TYR A 58 -10.95 -4.65 0.60
C TYR A 58 -10.31 -5.14 -0.69
N THR A 59 -11.10 -5.07 -1.77
CA THR A 59 -10.61 -5.10 -3.14
C THR A 59 -11.03 -3.82 -3.85
N ALA A 60 -10.14 -3.21 -4.61
CA ALA A 60 -10.44 -2.02 -5.39
C ALA A 60 -9.89 -2.17 -6.81
N THR A 61 -10.70 -1.76 -7.79
CA THR A 61 -10.29 -1.67 -9.20
C THR A 61 -10.40 -0.22 -9.64
N THR A 62 -9.32 0.31 -10.23
CA THR A 62 -9.28 1.68 -10.76
C THR A 62 -8.85 1.61 -12.22
N THR A 63 -9.67 2.10 -13.13
CA THR A 63 -9.46 2.05 -14.59
C THR A 63 -9.67 3.40 -15.25
N THR A 64 -9.14 3.55 -16.45
CA THR A 64 -9.35 4.71 -17.33
C THR A 64 -9.24 4.27 -18.80
N THR A 65 -9.95 4.94 -19.68
CA THR A 65 -9.84 4.71 -21.14
C THR A 65 -8.60 5.37 -21.74
N ASP A 66 -7.95 6.27 -21.01
CA ASP A 66 -6.72 6.94 -21.43
C ASP A 66 -5.49 6.09 -21.09
N LYS A 67 -4.81 5.57 -22.10
CA LYS A 67 -3.63 4.70 -21.93
C LYS A 67 -2.48 5.39 -21.22
N ALA A 68 -2.28 6.69 -21.43
CA ALA A 68 -1.20 7.44 -20.77
C ALA A 68 -1.50 7.60 -19.27
N LEU A 69 -2.76 7.91 -18.91
CA LEU A 69 -3.19 7.99 -17.52
C LEU A 69 -3.15 6.61 -16.82
N ALA A 70 -3.52 5.53 -17.54
CA ALA A 70 -3.39 4.17 -17.02
C ALA A 70 -1.93 3.80 -16.70
N ALA A 71 -0.99 4.17 -17.57
CA ALA A 71 0.44 3.96 -17.35
C ALA A 71 0.94 4.74 -16.12
N LYS A 72 0.53 6.00 -15.95
CA LYS A 72 0.85 6.83 -14.78
C LYS A 72 0.26 6.25 -13.49
N LEU A 73 -0.97 5.78 -13.51
CA LEU A 73 -1.60 5.11 -12.37
C LEU A 73 -0.80 3.87 -11.94
N LYS A 74 -0.38 3.01 -12.89
CA LYS A 74 0.45 1.83 -12.60
C LYS A 74 1.80 2.22 -11.99
N ALA A 75 2.50 3.18 -12.58
CA ALA A 75 3.78 3.69 -12.09
C ALA A 75 3.65 4.25 -10.66
N HIS A 76 2.59 5.03 -10.41
CA HIS A 76 2.29 5.58 -9.09
C HIS A 76 2.06 4.49 -8.04
N LEU A 77 1.22 3.50 -8.33
CA LEU A 77 0.95 2.41 -7.38
C LEU A 77 2.21 1.60 -7.06
N LYS A 78 3.03 1.28 -8.08
CA LYS A 78 4.31 0.60 -7.89
C LYS A 78 5.26 1.40 -7.01
N TYR A 79 5.37 2.71 -7.25
CA TYR A 79 6.20 3.59 -6.43
C TYR A 79 5.70 3.67 -4.99
N MET A 80 4.39 3.85 -4.78
CA MET A 80 3.82 3.94 -3.44
C MET A 80 3.94 2.64 -2.64
N ALA A 81 3.79 1.48 -3.27
CA ALA A 81 4.02 0.20 -2.62
C ALA A 81 5.47 0.10 -2.11
N ALA A 82 6.47 0.36 -2.95
CA ALA A 82 7.87 0.34 -2.56
C ALA A 82 8.19 1.36 -1.45
N ARG A 83 7.52 2.52 -1.47
CA ARG A 83 7.68 3.55 -0.45
C ARG A 83 7.11 3.10 0.90
N LEU A 84 5.94 2.48 0.92
CA LEU A 84 5.31 1.93 2.12
C LEU A 84 6.09 0.75 2.68
N ASP A 85 6.61 -0.15 1.82
CA ASP A 85 7.48 -1.26 2.23
C ASP A 85 8.75 -0.76 2.95
N SER A 86 9.27 0.40 2.55
CA SER A 86 10.41 1.05 3.22
C SER A 86 10.01 1.88 4.46
N LYS A 87 8.73 1.87 4.86
CA LYS A 87 8.15 2.70 5.93
C LYS A 87 8.40 4.19 5.76
N ALA A 88 8.52 4.64 4.51
CA ALA A 88 8.71 6.06 4.21
C ALA A 88 7.35 6.77 4.21
N MET A 89 7.27 7.83 4.99
CA MET A 89 6.06 8.64 5.09
C MET A 89 5.69 9.26 3.74
N VAL A 90 4.41 9.17 3.37
CA VAL A 90 3.86 9.78 2.16
C VAL A 90 3.32 11.17 2.47
N ARG A 91 2.52 11.30 3.53
CA ARG A 91 1.79 12.52 3.92
C ARG A 91 1.89 12.68 5.45
N ARG A 92 2.99 13.28 5.94
CA ARG A 92 3.26 13.42 7.38
C ARG A 92 2.23 14.27 8.14
N TRP A 93 1.55 15.14 7.41
CA TRP A 93 0.54 16.05 7.94
C TRP A 93 -0.88 15.44 7.99
N ASP A 94 -1.07 14.25 7.42
CA ASP A 94 -2.36 13.58 7.33
C ASP A 94 -2.37 12.36 8.28
N PRO A 95 -3.11 12.43 9.41
CA PRO A 95 -3.10 11.36 10.43
C PRO A 95 -3.49 9.98 9.89
N ALA A 96 -4.41 9.90 8.91
CA ALA A 96 -4.78 8.61 8.33
C ALA A 96 -3.63 7.96 7.54
N PHE A 97 -2.74 8.76 6.93
CA PHE A 97 -1.56 8.23 6.23
C PHE A 97 -0.42 7.92 7.18
N VAL A 98 -0.31 8.61 8.32
CA VAL A 98 0.61 8.23 9.40
C VAL A 98 0.21 6.87 9.93
N GLU A 99 -1.07 6.68 10.28
CA GLU A 99 -1.62 5.41 10.74
C GLU A 99 -1.42 4.28 9.72
N LEU A 100 -1.63 4.53 8.41
CA LEU A 100 -1.39 3.54 7.36
C LEU A 100 0.06 3.04 7.36
N VAL A 101 1.05 3.93 7.52
CA VAL A 101 2.47 3.55 7.56
C VAL A 101 2.80 2.75 8.83
N GLU A 102 2.20 3.11 9.97
CA GLU A 102 2.37 2.38 11.24
C GLU A 102 1.83 0.95 11.15
N TYR A 103 0.69 0.75 10.47
CA TYR A 103 0.03 -0.55 10.31
C TYR A 103 0.45 -1.32 9.06
N TYR A 104 1.35 -0.79 8.22
CA TYR A 104 1.63 -1.38 6.91
C TYR A 104 2.15 -2.83 7.00
N ASP A 105 2.96 -3.17 7.99
CA ASP A 105 3.42 -4.55 8.24
C ASP A 105 2.27 -5.52 8.61
N GLN A 106 1.13 -4.98 9.01
CA GLN A 106 -0.07 -5.75 9.33
C GLN A 106 -1.02 -5.87 8.13
N LEU A 107 -0.59 -5.41 6.94
CA LEU A 107 -1.36 -5.45 5.71
C LEU A 107 -0.68 -6.34 4.68
N ASP A 108 -1.41 -7.31 4.14
CA ASP A 108 -0.98 -8.06 2.96
C ASP A 108 -1.59 -7.40 1.73
N THR A 109 -0.74 -6.76 0.91
CA THR A 109 -1.17 -6.00 -0.26
C THR A 109 -0.79 -6.73 -1.55
N LYS A 110 -1.76 -6.90 -2.45
CA LYS A 110 -1.57 -7.44 -3.79
C LYS A 110 -2.01 -6.42 -4.83
N ILE A 111 -1.08 -6.00 -5.70
CA ILE A 111 -1.36 -5.15 -6.85
C ILE A 111 -1.31 -6.01 -8.11
N THR A 112 -2.33 -5.89 -8.95
CA THR A 112 -2.41 -6.56 -10.26
C THR A 112 -2.62 -5.47 -11.31
N GLU A 113 -1.71 -5.40 -12.27
CA GLU A 113 -1.85 -4.50 -13.42
C GLU A 113 -2.91 -5.06 -14.38
N LEU A 114 -3.76 -4.16 -14.89
CA LEU A 114 -4.73 -4.40 -15.94
C LEU A 114 -4.31 -3.60 -17.19
N ASP A 115 -4.85 -3.91 -18.35
CA ASP A 115 -4.53 -3.17 -19.57
C ASP A 115 -4.89 -1.68 -19.42
N ASP A 116 -6.04 -1.40 -18.80
CA ASP A 116 -6.62 -0.07 -18.62
C ASP A 116 -6.50 0.48 -17.18
N GLY A 117 -5.73 -0.15 -16.29
CA GLY A 117 -5.63 0.30 -14.91
C GLY A 117 -4.96 -0.68 -13.96
N VAL A 118 -5.50 -0.75 -12.73
CA VAL A 118 -4.96 -1.59 -11.65
C VAL A 118 -6.09 -2.19 -10.79
N LYS A 119 -5.83 -3.39 -10.26
CA LYS A 119 -6.62 -4.01 -9.18
C LYS A 119 -5.75 -4.15 -7.94
N VAL A 120 -6.25 -3.71 -6.79
CA VAL A 120 -5.56 -3.77 -5.49
C VAL A 120 -6.42 -4.57 -4.54
N GLY A 121 -5.84 -5.61 -3.94
CA GLY A 121 -6.42 -6.33 -2.81
C GLY A 121 -5.59 -6.07 -1.57
N VAL A 122 -6.23 -5.76 -0.44
CA VAL A 122 -5.57 -5.57 0.85
C VAL A 122 -6.29 -6.38 1.91
N ILE A 123 -5.52 -7.17 2.65
CA ILE A 123 -5.99 -7.99 3.77
C ILE A 123 -5.28 -7.54 5.04
N GLY A 124 -6.03 -7.21 6.08
CA GLY A 124 -5.50 -6.92 7.41
C GLY A 124 -5.28 -8.20 8.21
N LYS A 125 -4.14 -8.32 8.89
CA LYS A 125 -3.78 -9.48 9.72
C LYS A 125 -4.52 -9.51 11.07
N ASN A 126 -5.15 -8.40 11.45
CA ASN A 126 -5.98 -8.26 12.66
C ASN A 126 -7.10 -7.24 12.41
N ALA A 127 -8.03 -7.13 13.37
CA ALA A 127 -9.22 -6.28 13.25
C ALA A 127 -8.87 -4.78 13.05
N ASP A 128 -7.82 -4.28 13.68
CA ASP A 128 -7.43 -2.88 13.54
C ASP A 128 -6.78 -2.62 12.18
N ALA A 129 -5.92 -3.53 11.71
CA ALA A 129 -5.36 -3.46 10.36
C ALA A 129 -6.46 -3.49 9.28
N VAL A 130 -7.54 -4.25 9.47
CA VAL A 130 -8.72 -4.24 8.58
C VAL A 130 -9.38 -2.86 8.56
N LYS A 131 -9.58 -2.23 9.72
CA LYS A 131 -10.17 -0.87 9.81
C LYS A 131 -9.29 0.16 9.08
N VAL A 132 -7.96 0.11 9.30
CA VAL A 132 -6.98 0.99 8.65
C VAL A 132 -7.02 0.80 7.14
N ALA A 133 -6.98 -0.45 6.65
CA ALA A 133 -7.07 -0.75 5.22
C ALA A 133 -8.36 -0.19 4.60
N GLN A 134 -9.51 -0.43 5.23
CA GLN A 134 -10.80 0.05 4.75
C GLN A 134 -10.92 1.57 4.79
N ASN A 135 -10.34 2.23 5.79
CA ASN A 135 -10.27 3.69 5.87
C ASN A 135 -9.48 4.24 4.68
N HIS A 136 -8.29 3.68 4.42
CA HIS A 136 -7.48 4.05 3.26
C HIS A 136 -8.23 3.86 1.93
N ALA A 137 -8.96 2.75 1.77
CA ALA A 137 -9.78 2.51 0.58
C ALA A 137 -10.84 3.61 0.36
N ARG A 138 -11.49 4.09 1.44
CA ARG A 138 -12.49 5.18 1.39
C ARG A 138 -11.84 6.52 1.03
N ILE A 139 -10.67 6.82 1.61
CA ILE A 139 -9.90 8.05 1.34
C ILE A 139 -9.52 8.11 -0.15
N VAL A 140 -8.93 7.04 -0.69
CA VAL A 140 -8.56 6.97 -2.11
C VAL A 140 -9.79 7.04 -3.02
N THR A 141 -10.94 6.53 -2.59
CA THR A 141 -12.20 6.72 -3.31
C THR A 141 -12.63 8.20 -3.33
N GLY A 142 -12.38 8.93 -2.23
CA GLY A 142 -12.54 10.38 -2.20
C GLY A 142 -11.68 11.09 -3.25
N PHE A 143 -10.43 10.68 -3.42
CA PHE A 143 -9.53 11.25 -4.43
C PHE A 143 -10.08 11.11 -5.86
N THR A 144 -10.66 9.96 -6.20
CA THR A 144 -11.26 9.75 -7.52
C THR A 144 -12.61 10.45 -7.70
N LYS A 145 -13.31 10.80 -6.63
CA LYS A 145 -14.59 11.51 -6.67
C LYS A 145 -14.45 13.04 -6.68
N GLU A 146 -13.52 13.56 -5.86
CA GLU A 146 -13.43 14.98 -5.55
C GLU A 146 -12.12 15.62 -6.05
N GLY A 147 -11.16 14.81 -6.55
CA GLY A 147 -9.89 15.28 -7.11
C GLY A 147 -9.04 16.03 -6.08
N ALA A 148 -8.48 17.18 -6.50
CA ALA A 148 -7.57 17.98 -5.68
C ALA A 148 -8.16 18.34 -4.32
N LYS A 149 -9.46 18.64 -4.24
CA LYS A 149 -10.14 18.98 -2.99
C LYS A 149 -10.00 17.89 -1.92
N ALA A 150 -10.09 16.61 -2.31
CA ALA A 150 -9.86 15.52 -1.38
C ALA A 150 -8.36 15.28 -1.13
N VAL A 151 -7.51 15.41 -2.16
CA VAL A 151 -6.07 15.24 -2.02
C VAL A 151 -5.45 16.25 -1.06
N GLU A 152 -5.93 17.49 -1.00
CA GLU A 152 -5.41 18.56 -0.17
C GLU A 152 -5.95 18.55 1.27
N ARG A 153 -6.96 17.75 1.55
CA ARG A 153 -7.63 17.67 2.85
C ARG A 153 -6.89 16.70 3.78
N GLU A 154 -6.92 16.99 5.08
CA GLU A 154 -6.55 16.09 6.15
C GLU A 154 -7.65 15.03 6.35
N HIS A 155 -7.26 13.77 6.63
CA HIS A 155 -8.17 12.66 6.85
C HIS A 155 -8.02 12.09 8.26
N LYS A 156 -9.15 11.74 8.86
CA LYS A 156 -9.17 11.13 10.19
C LYS A 156 -8.62 9.71 10.15
N PRO A 157 -7.83 9.30 11.16
CA PRO A 157 -7.40 7.91 11.31
C PRO A 157 -8.62 6.99 11.56
N ALA A 158 -8.45 5.71 11.30
CA ALA A 158 -9.48 4.69 11.53
C ALA A 158 -9.64 4.35 13.01
N LEU A 159 -8.53 4.46 13.76
CA LEU A 159 -8.45 4.11 15.16
C LEU A 159 -8.40 5.40 15.99
N THR A 160 -9.41 5.64 16.80
CA THR A 160 -9.38 6.69 17.81
C THR A 160 -8.68 6.16 19.05
N LYS A 161 -7.83 6.96 19.71
CA LYS A 161 -7.11 6.55 20.94
C LYS A 161 -8.03 6.01 22.03
N ASP A 162 -9.29 6.44 22.05
CA ASP A 162 -10.31 5.99 23.02
C ASP A 162 -10.79 4.54 22.79
N ALA A 163 -10.62 3.98 21.58
CA ALA A 163 -10.98 2.61 21.27
C ALA A 163 -9.90 1.60 21.71
N ALA A 164 -8.65 2.02 21.80
CA ALA A 164 -7.54 1.16 22.23
C ALA A 164 -7.56 0.90 23.75
N GLU A 165 -8.02 1.87 24.57
CA GLU A 165 -8.13 1.70 26.03
C GLU A 165 -9.34 0.83 26.45
N ASN A 166 -10.43 0.82 25.70
CA ASN A 166 -11.61 0.00 26.01
C ASN A 166 -11.48 -1.45 25.57
N GLY A 167 -10.63 -1.77 24.59
CA GLY A 167 -10.37 -3.14 24.15
C GLY A 167 -9.63 -3.98 25.18
N SER A 168 -8.67 -3.37 25.89
CA SER A 168 -7.85 -4.05 26.91
C SER A 168 -8.55 -4.25 28.27
N LYS A 169 -9.66 -3.54 28.55
CA LYS A 169 -10.40 -3.70 29.81
C LYS A 169 -11.48 -4.80 29.79
N LYS A 170 -11.82 -5.34 28.62
CA LYS A 170 -12.91 -6.33 28.50
C LYS A 170 -12.44 -7.80 28.64
N GLU A 171 -11.13 -8.05 28.69
CA GLU A 171 -10.58 -9.40 28.86
C GLU A 171 -10.12 -9.77 30.29
N ALA A 172 -10.32 -8.89 31.28
CA ALA A 172 -9.80 -9.07 32.63
C ALA A 172 -10.90 -9.05 33.74
N GLU A 173 -12.08 -9.66 33.49
CA GLU A 173 -13.02 -9.92 34.59
C GLU A 173 -13.16 -11.43 34.83
N PRO A 174 -12.52 -11.99 35.86
CA PRO A 174 -12.70 -13.39 36.22
C PRO A 174 -14.09 -13.61 36.82
N ALA A 175 -14.79 -14.63 36.30
CA ALA A 175 -16.11 -15.06 36.78
C ALA A 175 -16.10 -15.31 38.29
N LYS A 176 -17.00 -14.63 38.99
CA LYS A 176 -17.23 -14.78 40.44
C LYS A 176 -17.87 -16.12 40.68
N PRO A 177 -17.38 -16.95 41.63
CA PRO A 177 -18.00 -18.25 41.90
C PRO A 177 -19.33 -18.07 42.66
N GLU A 178 -20.37 -18.71 42.14
CA GLU A 178 -21.66 -18.80 42.82
C GLU A 178 -21.54 -19.63 44.11
N ALA A 179 -21.96 -19.03 45.22
CA ALA A 179 -22.07 -19.70 46.50
C ALA A 179 -23.37 -20.55 46.51
N LYS A 180 -23.20 -21.87 46.59
CA LYS A 180 -24.34 -22.79 46.91
C LYS A 180 -24.76 -22.59 48.35
N LYS A 181 -26.06 -22.36 48.53
CA LYS A 181 -26.80 -22.65 49.75
C LYS A 181 -27.62 -23.91 49.56
#